data_3ad14caa10935593b08b869b2cce2621
#
_entry.id   3ad14caa10935593b08b869b2cce2621
#
_cell.length_a   1.000
_cell.length_b   1.000
_cell.length_c   1.000
_cell.angle_alpha   90.00
_cell.angle_beta   90.00
_cell.angle_gamma   90.00
#
_symmetry.space_group_name_H-M   'P 1'
#
loop_
_entity.id
_entity.type
_entity.pdbx_description
1 polymer ?
#
loop_
_entity_poly.entity_id
_entity_poly.type
_entity_poly.pdbx_seq_one_letter_code
_entity_poly.pdbx_strand_id
1 'polypeptide(L)'
;MPNIENLRKQAKLFLRWHRDRYYPVAAQIRSGLPRFSQMTDPEILSHSFKLSDAQELVARQHGFESWQALKTGLSTMPDHADKPSTTKVVITSVEPELFVTNIAASCDFFTGKLGFTIAFTYGEPPFYAQVMRDGVRLNLRCVEASPIDGALRDREELLAASLTVDTSDEIKQLFLEYRAASVTFFQVLRREPWGARTFIVKDPDGNLLLFAGPAE
;
A
#
# COMPACT_ATOMS: atom_id res chain seq x y z
N MET A 1 -14.37 18.57 -3.61
CA MET A 1 -13.98 19.19 -2.33
C MET A 1 -14.33 18.25 -1.18
N PRO A 2 -13.57 18.21 -0.09
CA PRO A 2 -13.92 17.37 1.05
C PRO A 2 -15.22 17.87 1.69
N ASN A 3 -16.21 16.98 1.81
CA ASN A 3 -17.46 17.25 2.50
C ASN A 3 -17.23 17.11 4.01
N ILE A 4 -17.72 18.07 4.81
CA ILE A 4 -17.58 18.07 6.27
C ILE A 4 -18.06 16.76 6.93
N GLU A 5 -19.06 16.12 6.34
CA GLU A 5 -19.56 14.82 6.83
C GLU A 5 -18.55 13.69 6.62
N ASN A 6 -17.87 13.67 5.48
CA ASN A 6 -16.80 12.70 5.21
C ASN A 6 -15.60 12.92 6.14
N LEU A 7 -15.24 14.18 6.40
CA LEU A 7 -14.18 14.52 7.36
C LEU A 7 -14.54 14.10 8.79
N ARG A 8 -15.82 14.21 9.17
CA ARG A 8 -16.32 13.67 10.45
C ARG A 8 -16.20 12.15 10.53
N LYS A 9 -16.52 11.45 9.44
CA LYS A 9 -16.36 9.97 9.35
C LYS A 9 -14.89 9.59 9.48
N GLN A 10 -13.99 10.32 8.82
CA GLN A 10 -12.55 10.11 8.88
C GLN A 10 -12.02 10.32 10.32
N ALA A 11 -12.42 11.39 11.00
CA ALA A 11 -12.04 11.61 12.40
C ALA A 11 -12.52 10.49 13.33
N LYS A 12 -13.76 10.00 13.15
CA LYS A 12 -14.26 8.84 13.90
C LYS A 12 -13.48 7.56 13.61
N LEU A 13 -13.00 7.40 12.38
CA LEU A 13 -12.18 6.25 11.98
C LEU A 13 -10.81 6.28 12.66
N PHE A 14 -10.12 7.43 12.69
CA PHE A 14 -8.87 7.60 13.42
C PHE A 14 -9.03 7.33 14.92
N LEU A 15 -10.12 7.83 15.53
CA LEU A 15 -10.41 7.55 16.93
C LEU A 15 -10.63 6.06 17.19
N ARG A 16 -11.34 5.37 16.31
CA ARG A 16 -11.55 3.93 16.40
C ARG A 16 -10.23 3.17 16.27
N TRP A 17 -9.43 3.46 15.25
CA TRP A 17 -8.13 2.83 15.05
C TRP A 17 -7.19 3.02 16.23
N HIS A 18 -7.16 4.21 16.85
CA HIS A 18 -6.37 4.43 18.05
C HIS A 18 -6.87 3.59 19.22
N ARG A 19 -8.19 3.55 19.46
CA ARG A 19 -8.80 2.73 20.53
C ARG A 19 -8.53 1.24 20.33
N ASP A 20 -8.60 0.78 19.09
CA ASP A 20 -8.38 -0.62 18.72
C ASP A 20 -6.86 -0.94 18.62
N ARG A 21 -6.01 0.01 19.01
CA ARG A 21 -4.53 -0.09 18.96
C ARG A 21 -4.02 -0.50 17.58
N TYR A 22 -4.69 -0.02 16.54
CA TYR A 22 -4.25 -0.24 15.17
C TYR A 22 -2.98 0.56 14.90
N TYR A 23 -1.86 -0.12 14.87
CA TYR A 23 -0.52 0.44 14.88
C TYR A 23 -0.26 1.53 13.81
N PRO A 24 -0.70 1.40 12.54
CA PRO A 24 -0.47 2.43 11.52
C PRO A 24 -1.02 3.82 11.84
N VAL A 25 -1.98 3.94 12.76
CA VAL A 25 -2.52 5.24 13.15
C VAL A 25 -1.54 6.07 13.98
N ALA A 26 -0.63 5.43 14.72
CA ALA A 26 0.33 6.12 15.57
C ALA A 26 1.29 7.01 14.74
N ALA A 27 1.80 6.50 13.62
CA ALA A 27 2.65 7.28 12.72
C ALA A 27 1.92 8.51 12.15
N GLN A 28 0.64 8.37 11.79
CA GLN A 28 -0.18 9.48 11.31
C GLN A 28 -0.46 10.52 12.40
N ILE A 29 -0.72 10.08 13.64
CA ILE A 29 -0.89 10.96 14.78
C ILE A 29 0.41 11.73 15.07
N ARG A 30 1.56 11.04 15.05
CA ARG A 30 2.87 11.66 15.27
C ARG A 30 3.19 12.74 14.25
N SER A 31 2.99 12.44 12.96
CA SER A 31 3.28 13.38 11.88
C SER A 31 2.30 14.55 11.82
N GLY A 32 1.03 14.32 12.17
CA GLY A 32 -0.02 15.33 12.05
C GLY A 32 -0.24 16.19 13.28
N LEU A 33 0.14 15.75 14.48
CA LEU A 33 -0.08 16.46 15.73
C LEU A 33 1.24 16.76 16.46
N PRO A 34 1.70 18.03 16.51
CA PRO A 34 3.00 18.41 17.08
C PRO A 34 3.25 17.90 18.51
N ARG A 35 2.21 17.80 19.33
CA ARG A 35 2.32 17.32 20.72
C ARG A 35 2.68 15.84 20.84
N PHE A 36 2.55 15.07 19.75
CA PHE A 36 2.93 13.66 19.71
C PHE A 36 4.24 13.41 18.92
N SER A 37 4.87 14.46 18.39
CA SER A 37 6.02 14.34 17.47
C SER A 37 7.23 13.62 18.07
N GLN A 38 7.41 13.66 19.38
CA GLN A 38 8.53 13.05 20.11
C GLN A 38 8.15 11.71 20.78
N MET A 39 6.91 11.26 20.62
CA MET A 39 6.44 10.03 21.26
C MET A 39 6.66 8.83 20.35
N THR A 40 6.96 7.68 20.93
CA THR A 40 7.00 6.39 20.24
C THR A 40 5.58 5.88 19.94
N ASP A 41 5.45 4.94 19.02
CA ASP A 41 4.14 4.38 18.66
C ASP A 41 3.41 3.74 19.84
N PRO A 42 4.07 2.93 20.71
CA PRO A 42 3.43 2.40 21.90
C PRO A 42 2.93 3.49 22.87
N GLU A 43 3.72 4.57 23.05
CA GLU A 43 3.32 5.70 23.89
C GLU A 43 2.09 6.42 23.32
N ILE A 44 2.07 6.68 22.01
CA ILE A 44 0.91 7.29 21.35
C ILE A 44 -0.33 6.43 21.51
N LEU A 45 -0.22 5.11 21.27
CA LEU A 45 -1.36 4.19 21.37
C LEU A 45 -1.86 3.96 22.79
N SER A 46 -1.02 4.21 23.80
CA SER A 46 -1.41 4.15 25.22
C SER A 46 -1.89 5.50 25.77
N HIS A 47 -1.60 6.59 25.04
CA HIS A 47 -2.01 7.95 25.46
C HIS A 47 -3.53 8.15 25.26
N SER A 48 -4.11 9.06 26.07
CA SER A 48 -5.51 9.45 25.87
C SER A 48 -5.68 10.21 24.54
N PHE A 49 -6.48 9.65 23.63
CA PHE A 49 -6.79 10.25 22.33
C PHE A 49 -8.31 10.42 22.19
N LYS A 50 -8.75 11.65 22.02
CA LYS A 50 -10.17 12.00 21.98
C LYS A 50 -10.64 12.32 20.58
N LEU A 51 -11.95 12.44 20.40
CA LEU A 51 -12.52 12.83 19.10
C LEU A 51 -12.02 14.22 18.64
N SER A 52 -11.79 15.15 19.59
CA SER A 52 -11.20 16.45 19.28
C SER A 52 -9.80 16.34 18.67
N ASP A 53 -9.00 15.40 19.17
CA ASP A 53 -7.64 15.15 18.67
C ASP A 53 -7.67 14.57 17.27
N ALA A 54 -8.58 13.63 17.02
CA ALA A 54 -8.82 13.06 15.70
C ALA A 54 -9.34 14.12 14.71
N GLN A 55 -10.19 15.03 15.15
CA GLN A 55 -10.68 16.15 14.34
C GLN A 55 -9.55 17.14 14.03
N GLU A 56 -8.68 17.46 14.99
CA GLU A 56 -7.51 18.30 14.76
C GLU A 56 -6.56 17.64 13.77
N LEU A 57 -6.30 16.33 13.90
CA LEU A 57 -5.48 15.57 12.96
C LEU A 57 -6.02 15.71 11.53
N VAL A 58 -7.31 15.47 11.33
CA VAL A 58 -7.95 15.61 10.01
C VAL A 58 -7.85 17.04 9.51
N ALA A 59 -8.10 18.05 10.35
CA ALA A 59 -7.98 19.45 9.95
C ALA A 59 -6.56 19.79 9.44
N ARG A 60 -5.54 19.37 10.18
CA ARG A 60 -4.13 19.58 9.80
C ARG A 60 -3.73 18.85 8.50
N GLN A 61 -4.23 17.64 8.27
CA GLN A 61 -4.04 16.92 7.03
C GLN A 61 -4.62 17.67 5.80
N HIS A 62 -5.62 18.53 6.04
CA HIS A 62 -6.23 19.38 5.02
C HIS A 62 -5.71 20.83 5.02
N GLY A 63 -4.59 21.11 5.73
CA GLY A 63 -3.95 22.42 5.74
C GLY A 63 -4.57 23.46 6.69
N PHE A 64 -5.42 23.04 7.63
CA PHE A 64 -6.05 23.93 8.62
C PHE A 64 -5.49 23.66 10.01
N GLU A 65 -5.29 24.74 10.80
CA GLU A 65 -4.72 24.62 12.14
C GLU A 65 -5.69 23.98 13.16
N SER A 66 -6.99 24.06 12.92
CA SER A 66 -8.02 23.51 13.80
C SER A 66 -9.26 23.04 13.06
N TRP A 67 -10.03 22.16 13.71
CA TRP A 67 -11.33 21.72 13.20
C TRP A 67 -12.32 22.87 12.96
N GLN A 68 -12.26 23.93 13.78
CA GLN A 68 -13.10 25.10 13.57
C GLN A 68 -12.66 25.91 12.35
N ALA A 69 -11.34 26.10 12.16
CA ALA A 69 -10.79 26.75 10.96
C ALA A 69 -11.18 26.00 9.68
N LEU A 70 -11.10 24.66 9.72
CA LEU A 70 -11.57 23.80 8.61
C LEU A 70 -13.06 24.06 8.31
N LYS A 71 -13.93 24.04 9.34
CA LYS A 71 -15.37 24.30 9.15
C LYS A 71 -15.63 25.68 8.56
N THR A 72 -14.99 26.71 9.10
CA THR A 72 -15.13 28.08 8.62
C THR A 72 -14.61 28.21 7.18
N GLY A 73 -13.44 27.64 6.88
CA GLY A 73 -12.89 27.65 5.53
C GLY A 73 -13.80 26.96 4.51
N LEU A 74 -14.48 25.89 4.90
CA LEU A 74 -15.49 25.25 4.06
C LEU A 74 -16.79 26.06 3.91
N SER A 75 -17.11 26.93 4.89
CA SER A 75 -18.33 27.75 4.88
C SER A 75 -18.15 29.11 4.23
N THR A 76 -16.91 29.61 4.10
CA THR A 76 -16.61 30.94 3.54
C THR A 76 -16.29 30.93 2.04
N MET A 77 -16.28 29.75 1.41
CA MET A 77 -16.19 29.68 -0.05
C MET A 77 -17.56 30.08 -0.65
N PRO A 78 -17.60 30.97 -1.66
CA PRO A 78 -18.85 31.42 -2.26
C PRO A 78 -19.61 30.21 -2.79
N ASP A 79 -20.87 30.18 -2.40
CA ASP A 79 -21.87 29.19 -2.83
C ASP A 79 -22.08 29.37 -4.36
N HIS A 80 -21.20 28.76 -5.14
CA HIS A 80 -21.61 28.43 -6.50
C HIS A 80 -22.63 27.31 -6.32
N ALA A 81 -23.90 27.69 -6.44
CA ALA A 81 -25.02 26.78 -6.58
C ALA A 81 -24.74 25.88 -7.77
N ASP A 82 -23.93 24.89 -7.53
CA ASP A 82 -23.70 23.81 -8.47
C ASP A 82 -24.61 22.66 -8.04
N LYS A 83 -25.39 22.20 -9.02
CA LYS A 83 -26.16 20.95 -8.95
C LYS A 83 -25.40 19.91 -8.17
N PRO A 84 -26.07 18.95 -7.48
CA PRO A 84 -25.37 17.87 -6.80
C PRO A 84 -24.45 17.21 -7.85
N SER A 85 -23.18 17.62 -7.84
CA SER A 85 -22.13 16.94 -8.56
C SER A 85 -22.06 15.57 -7.92
N THR A 86 -22.66 14.60 -8.56
CA THR A 86 -22.38 13.19 -8.34
C THR A 86 -20.96 12.96 -8.78
N THR A 87 -19.99 13.51 -8.01
CA THR A 87 -18.61 13.17 -8.21
C THR A 87 -18.50 11.69 -7.82
N LYS A 88 -18.57 10.85 -8.85
CA LYS A 88 -18.42 9.42 -8.72
C LYS A 88 -17.10 9.19 -7.98
N VAL A 89 -17.15 8.56 -6.83
CA VAL A 89 -15.92 8.13 -6.13
C VAL A 89 -15.19 7.19 -7.07
N VAL A 90 -13.95 7.54 -7.37
CA VAL A 90 -13.09 6.73 -8.25
C VAL A 90 -12.10 5.99 -7.37
N ILE A 91 -12.08 4.65 -7.48
CA ILE A 91 -11.00 3.83 -6.92
C ILE A 91 -9.81 4.00 -7.87
N THR A 92 -8.69 4.50 -7.37
CA THR A 92 -7.53 4.90 -8.19
C THR A 92 -6.42 3.85 -8.23
N SER A 93 -6.40 2.92 -7.29
CA SER A 93 -5.38 1.87 -7.24
C SER A 93 -5.87 0.64 -6.47
N VAL A 94 -5.19 -0.46 -6.70
CA VAL A 94 -5.21 -1.67 -5.88
C VAL A 94 -3.76 -1.98 -5.49
N GLU A 95 -3.54 -2.35 -4.24
CA GLU A 95 -2.21 -2.68 -3.71
C GLU A 95 -2.28 -4.09 -3.13
N PRO A 96 -1.75 -5.11 -3.84
CA PRO A 96 -1.71 -6.47 -3.34
C PRO A 96 -0.91 -6.58 -2.04
N GLU A 97 -1.35 -7.44 -1.12
CA GLU A 97 -0.63 -7.76 0.12
C GLU A 97 -0.06 -9.19 0.02
N LEU A 98 1.27 -9.29 0.09
CA LEU A 98 2.00 -10.56 0.08
C LEU A 98 2.36 -10.95 1.52
N PHE A 99 2.12 -12.19 1.86
CA PHE A 99 2.52 -12.75 3.15
C PHE A 99 3.94 -13.29 3.05
N VAL A 100 4.80 -12.84 3.96
CA VAL A 100 6.22 -13.19 4.00
C VAL A 100 6.62 -13.58 5.43
N THR A 101 7.63 -14.43 5.57
CA THR A 101 8.10 -14.88 6.89
C THR A 101 9.26 -14.04 7.41
N ASN A 102 9.89 -13.24 6.54
CA ASN A 102 11.00 -12.36 6.90
C ASN A 102 10.97 -11.08 6.06
N ILE A 103 10.58 -9.96 6.67
CA ILE A 103 10.49 -8.66 6.00
C ILE A 103 11.82 -8.21 5.40
N ALA A 104 12.93 -8.36 6.12
CA ALA A 104 14.24 -7.91 5.63
C ALA A 104 14.65 -8.70 4.37
N ALA A 105 14.56 -10.04 4.41
CA ALA A 105 14.89 -10.88 3.27
C ALA A 105 13.98 -10.60 2.05
N SER A 106 12.71 -10.34 2.29
CA SER A 106 11.76 -9.98 1.22
C SER A 106 12.08 -8.60 0.65
N CYS A 107 12.37 -7.60 1.47
CA CYS A 107 12.80 -6.27 1.01
C CYS A 107 14.08 -6.38 0.17
N ASP A 108 15.08 -7.16 0.60
CA ASP A 108 16.32 -7.38 -0.14
C ASP A 108 16.06 -8.06 -1.49
N PHE A 109 15.13 -9.02 -1.53
CA PHE A 109 14.73 -9.65 -2.79
C PHE A 109 14.07 -8.65 -3.74
N PHE A 110 13.07 -7.90 -3.28
CA PHE A 110 12.37 -6.93 -4.13
C PHE A 110 13.29 -5.81 -4.61
N THR A 111 14.18 -5.29 -3.75
CA THR A 111 15.10 -4.22 -4.14
C THR A 111 16.28 -4.71 -4.96
N GLY A 112 16.94 -5.76 -4.53
CA GLY A 112 18.17 -6.26 -5.15
C GLY A 112 17.94 -7.10 -6.40
N LYS A 113 16.77 -7.74 -6.55
CA LYS A 113 16.48 -8.65 -7.65
C LYS A 113 15.44 -8.10 -8.63
N LEU A 114 14.39 -7.43 -8.12
CA LEU A 114 13.28 -6.98 -8.93
C LEU A 114 13.28 -5.47 -9.21
N GLY A 115 14.28 -4.73 -8.70
CA GLY A 115 14.45 -3.30 -8.97
C GLY A 115 13.38 -2.42 -8.32
N PHE A 116 12.71 -2.90 -7.28
CA PHE A 116 11.81 -2.08 -6.46
C PHE A 116 12.62 -1.19 -5.50
N THR A 117 11.97 -0.20 -4.93
CA THR A 117 12.47 0.61 -3.80
C THR A 117 11.55 0.42 -2.61
N ILE A 118 12.10 0.55 -1.39
CA ILE A 118 11.29 0.51 -0.16
C ILE A 118 10.64 1.88 0.00
N ALA A 119 9.30 1.93 -0.02
CA ALA A 119 8.55 3.13 0.28
C ALA A 119 8.55 3.42 1.78
N PHE A 120 8.32 2.40 2.59
CA PHE A 120 8.47 2.44 4.06
C PHE A 120 8.53 1.03 4.64
N THR A 121 9.05 0.94 5.87
CA THR A 121 8.93 -0.24 6.74
C THR A 121 8.21 0.16 8.02
N TYR A 122 7.57 -0.82 8.68
CA TYR A 122 6.78 -0.54 9.86
C TYR A 122 6.91 -1.63 10.93
N GLY A 123 6.97 -1.17 12.19
CA GLY A 123 7.15 -1.99 13.39
C GLY A 123 8.59 -2.07 13.88
N GLU A 124 8.78 -2.51 15.14
CA GLU A 124 10.09 -2.75 15.76
C GLU A 124 10.01 -4.02 16.62
N PRO A 125 10.50 -5.16 16.09
CA PRO A 125 11.08 -5.37 14.75
C PRO A 125 10.05 -5.14 13.63
N PRO A 126 10.49 -4.81 12.38
CA PRO A 126 9.59 -4.58 11.27
C PRO A 126 8.74 -5.81 10.94
N PHE A 127 7.43 -5.63 10.84
CA PHE A 127 6.50 -6.69 10.45
C PHE A 127 5.67 -6.34 9.20
N TYR A 128 5.86 -5.14 8.67
CA TYR A 128 5.19 -4.67 7.47
C TYR A 128 6.14 -3.79 6.64
N ALA A 129 6.07 -3.90 5.33
CA ALA A 129 6.79 -3.03 4.42
C ALA A 129 5.94 -2.75 3.17
N GLN A 130 6.18 -1.63 2.54
CA GLN A 130 5.69 -1.37 1.19
C GLN A 130 6.88 -1.19 0.26
N VAL A 131 6.87 -1.92 -0.83
CA VAL A 131 7.84 -1.79 -1.93
C VAL A 131 7.15 -1.21 -3.16
N MET A 132 7.86 -0.39 -3.91
CA MET A 132 7.32 0.27 -5.09
C MET A 132 8.32 0.24 -6.24
N ARG A 133 7.80 0.09 -7.46
CA ARG A 133 8.53 0.24 -8.71
C ARG A 133 7.61 0.90 -9.73
N ASP A 134 8.06 2.01 -10.32
CA ASP A 134 7.24 2.83 -11.23
C ASP A 134 5.90 3.20 -10.58
N GLY A 135 4.78 2.88 -11.18
CA GLY A 135 3.44 3.09 -10.62
C GLY A 135 2.90 1.96 -9.74
N VAL A 136 3.66 0.86 -9.55
CA VAL A 136 3.21 -0.34 -8.83
C VAL A 136 3.64 -0.28 -7.38
N ARG A 137 2.73 -0.69 -6.48
CA ARG A 137 2.99 -0.86 -5.04
C ARG A 137 2.56 -2.24 -4.60
N LEU A 138 3.41 -2.87 -3.80
CA LEU A 138 3.13 -4.16 -3.17
C LEU A 138 3.36 -4.02 -1.67
N ASN A 139 2.44 -4.56 -0.90
CA ASN A 139 2.53 -4.59 0.55
C ASN A 139 3.08 -5.94 0.99
N LEU A 140 4.05 -5.93 1.91
CA LEU A 140 4.65 -7.13 2.48
C LEU A 140 4.24 -7.20 3.96
N ARG A 141 3.56 -8.27 4.34
CA ARG A 141 3.14 -8.50 5.73
C ARG A 141 3.84 -9.72 6.31
N CYS A 142 4.55 -9.52 7.40
CA CYS A 142 5.18 -10.62 8.12
C CYS A 142 4.13 -11.48 8.82
N VAL A 143 4.25 -12.78 8.64
CA VAL A 143 3.43 -13.82 9.29
C VAL A 143 4.36 -14.90 9.85
N GLU A 144 3.91 -15.63 10.86
CA GLU A 144 4.72 -16.71 11.46
C GLU A 144 4.92 -17.88 10.50
N ALA A 145 3.91 -18.17 9.68
CA ALA A 145 3.98 -19.20 8.64
C ALA A 145 3.13 -18.76 7.43
N SER A 146 3.49 -19.25 6.24
CA SER A 146 2.69 -18.98 5.04
C SER A 146 1.26 -19.46 5.22
N PRO A 147 0.24 -18.60 4.97
CA PRO A 147 -1.16 -18.99 5.08
C PRO A 147 -1.63 -19.91 3.96
N ILE A 148 -0.81 -20.11 2.93
CA ILE A 148 -1.12 -20.94 1.77
C ILE A 148 -0.11 -22.08 1.70
N ASP A 149 -0.62 -23.31 1.57
CA ASP A 149 0.21 -24.48 1.32
C ASP A 149 0.98 -24.31 0.00
N GLY A 150 2.31 -24.49 0.06
CA GLY A 150 3.19 -24.26 -1.10
C GLY A 150 2.94 -25.24 -2.24
N ALA A 151 2.62 -26.51 -1.94
CA ALA A 151 2.32 -27.53 -2.95
C ALA A 151 0.98 -27.23 -3.65
N LEU A 152 -0.02 -26.80 -2.89
CA LEU A 152 -1.28 -26.33 -3.44
C LEU A 152 -1.08 -25.09 -4.34
N ARG A 153 -0.31 -24.11 -3.86
CA ARG A 153 -0.02 -22.88 -4.61
C ARG A 153 0.62 -23.21 -5.96
N ASP A 154 1.66 -24.06 -5.95
CA ASP A 154 2.39 -24.43 -7.16
C ASP A 154 1.52 -25.24 -8.12
N ARG A 155 0.73 -26.18 -7.62
CA ARG A 155 -0.16 -27.03 -8.44
C ARG A 155 -1.27 -26.23 -9.12
N GLU A 156 -1.88 -25.27 -8.39
CA GLU A 156 -3.00 -24.48 -8.88
C GLU A 156 -2.55 -23.12 -9.46
N GLU A 157 -1.23 -22.86 -9.51
CA GLU A 157 -0.64 -21.57 -9.95
C GLU A 157 -1.29 -20.35 -9.26
N LEU A 158 -1.46 -20.41 -7.92
CA LEU A 158 -2.13 -19.34 -7.18
C LEU A 158 -1.26 -18.09 -7.13
N LEU A 159 -1.58 -17.13 -7.99
CA LEU A 159 -0.86 -15.86 -8.11
C LEU A 159 -1.15 -14.95 -6.92
N ALA A 160 -0.08 -14.38 -6.34
CA ALA A 160 -0.17 -13.35 -5.31
C ALA A 160 -0.42 -11.96 -5.92
N ALA A 161 0.17 -11.71 -7.09
CA ALA A 161 -0.04 -10.47 -7.84
C ALA A 161 0.18 -10.70 -9.35
N SER A 162 -0.42 -9.82 -10.15
CA SER A 162 -0.19 -9.74 -11.59
C SER A 162 0.20 -8.31 -11.94
N LEU A 163 1.37 -8.17 -12.57
CA LEU A 163 1.98 -6.91 -12.97
C LEU A 163 2.04 -6.86 -14.49
N THR A 164 1.72 -5.71 -15.09
CA THR A 164 1.67 -5.58 -16.54
C THR A 164 2.60 -4.50 -17.03
N VAL A 165 3.11 -4.69 -18.24
CA VAL A 165 3.83 -3.69 -19.03
C VAL A 165 3.09 -3.45 -20.34
N ASP A 166 3.33 -2.31 -20.97
CA ASP A 166 2.51 -1.85 -22.10
C ASP A 166 2.94 -2.44 -23.44
N THR A 167 4.19 -2.89 -23.58
CA THR A 167 4.75 -3.33 -24.87
C THR A 167 5.39 -4.72 -24.81
N SER A 168 5.44 -5.36 -25.98
CA SER A 168 6.10 -6.65 -26.19
C SER A 168 7.61 -6.59 -25.91
N ASP A 169 8.24 -5.46 -26.14
CA ASP A 169 9.67 -5.32 -25.90
C ASP A 169 9.98 -5.09 -24.43
N GLU A 170 9.14 -4.37 -23.71
CA GLU A 170 9.28 -4.18 -22.26
C GLU A 170 9.20 -5.52 -21.51
N ILE A 171 8.25 -6.39 -21.83
CA ILE A 171 8.16 -7.69 -21.15
C ILE A 171 9.39 -8.57 -21.41
N LYS A 172 9.98 -8.52 -22.64
CA LYS A 172 11.22 -9.20 -22.96
C LYS A 172 12.41 -8.61 -22.19
N GLN A 173 12.52 -7.29 -22.16
CA GLN A 173 13.59 -6.59 -21.43
C GLN A 173 13.52 -6.88 -19.94
N LEU A 174 12.33 -6.81 -19.34
CA LEU A 174 12.10 -7.11 -17.93
C LEU A 174 12.49 -8.56 -17.58
N PHE A 175 12.14 -9.52 -18.47
CA PHE A 175 12.56 -10.91 -18.29
C PHE A 175 14.10 -11.04 -18.33
N LEU A 176 14.79 -10.34 -19.24
CA LEU A 176 16.24 -10.37 -19.34
C LEU A 176 16.90 -9.70 -18.12
N GLU A 177 16.34 -8.61 -17.63
CA GLU A 177 16.76 -7.93 -16.39
C GLU A 177 16.74 -8.91 -15.21
N TYR A 178 15.60 -9.59 -14.99
CA TYR A 178 15.44 -10.52 -13.88
C TYR A 178 16.31 -11.78 -14.03
N ARG A 179 16.51 -12.24 -15.25
CA ARG A 179 17.45 -13.33 -15.53
C ARG A 179 18.89 -12.93 -15.18
N ALA A 180 19.32 -11.73 -15.54
CA ALA A 180 20.64 -11.19 -15.18
C ALA A 180 20.81 -11.03 -13.65
N ALA A 181 19.75 -10.68 -12.95
CA ALA A 181 19.71 -10.60 -11.48
C ALA A 181 19.62 -11.99 -10.80
N SER A 182 19.65 -13.09 -11.55
CA SER A 182 19.49 -14.46 -11.04
C SER A 182 18.22 -14.65 -10.21
N VAL A 183 17.10 -14.16 -10.75
CA VAL A 183 15.77 -14.38 -10.17
C VAL A 183 15.33 -15.82 -10.43
N THR A 184 14.67 -16.45 -9.45
CA THR A 184 14.06 -17.76 -9.62
C THR A 184 12.73 -17.63 -10.36
N PHE A 185 12.65 -18.24 -11.54
CA PHE A 185 11.41 -18.29 -12.32
C PHE A 185 10.64 -19.56 -11.98
N PHE A 186 9.37 -19.41 -11.62
CA PHE A 186 8.41 -20.51 -11.61
C PHE A 186 8.01 -20.88 -13.04
N GLN A 187 7.84 -19.85 -13.90
CA GLN A 187 7.60 -20.00 -15.32
C GLN A 187 8.49 -19.01 -16.10
N VAL A 188 9.25 -19.50 -17.07
CA VAL A 188 10.02 -18.63 -17.96
C VAL A 188 9.14 -17.93 -18.98
N LEU A 189 9.67 -16.90 -19.63
CA LEU A 189 8.92 -16.14 -20.64
C LEU A 189 8.37 -17.04 -21.73
N ARG A 190 7.05 -17.01 -21.90
CA ARG A 190 6.35 -17.75 -22.98
C ARG A 190 5.26 -16.89 -23.60
N ARG A 191 4.81 -17.28 -24.80
CA ARG A 191 3.61 -16.73 -25.45
C ARG A 191 2.39 -17.54 -25.01
N GLU A 192 1.36 -16.83 -24.59
CA GLU A 192 0.10 -17.44 -24.19
C GLU A 192 -0.89 -17.53 -25.35
N PRO A 193 -1.82 -18.50 -25.35
CA PRO A 193 -2.80 -18.65 -26.43
C PRO A 193 -3.70 -17.44 -26.64
N TRP A 194 -3.89 -16.64 -25.60
CA TRP A 194 -4.75 -15.43 -25.64
C TRP A 194 -4.00 -14.17 -26.09
N GLY A 195 -2.78 -14.29 -26.62
CA GLY A 195 -2.05 -13.17 -27.22
C GLY A 195 -1.26 -12.30 -26.25
N ALA A 196 -0.88 -12.83 -25.08
CA ALA A 196 0.05 -12.20 -24.16
C ALA A 196 1.41 -12.91 -24.16
N ARG A 197 2.43 -12.24 -23.64
CA ARG A 197 3.68 -12.88 -23.15
C ARG A 197 3.69 -12.78 -21.64
N THR A 198 4.02 -13.89 -20.99
CA THR A 198 4.05 -13.96 -19.53
C THR A 198 5.29 -14.69 -19.03
N PHE A 199 5.70 -14.33 -17.82
CA PHE A 199 6.58 -15.15 -16.99
C PHE A 199 6.15 -15.02 -15.52
N ILE A 200 6.50 -16.01 -14.69
CA ILE A 200 6.17 -16.01 -13.26
C ILE A 200 7.46 -16.10 -12.46
N VAL A 201 7.60 -15.16 -11.54
CA VAL A 201 8.68 -15.14 -10.54
C VAL A 201 8.16 -15.74 -9.24
N LYS A 202 9.00 -16.49 -8.56
CA LYS A 202 8.75 -17.01 -7.22
C LYS A 202 9.63 -16.27 -6.23
N ASP A 203 9.02 -15.61 -5.26
CA ASP A 203 9.74 -14.93 -4.19
C ASP A 203 10.29 -15.93 -3.14
N PRO A 204 11.08 -15.50 -2.13
CA PRO A 204 11.64 -16.38 -1.11
C PRO A 204 10.58 -17.12 -0.28
N ASP A 205 9.37 -16.58 -0.12
CA ASP A 205 8.26 -17.18 0.62
C ASP A 205 7.32 -18.01 -0.28
N GLY A 206 7.70 -18.15 -1.56
CA GLY A 206 6.95 -18.91 -2.53
C GLY A 206 5.80 -18.14 -3.17
N ASN A 207 5.62 -16.83 -2.93
CA ASN A 207 4.59 -16.06 -3.60
C ASN A 207 4.87 -16.01 -5.11
N LEU A 208 3.84 -16.27 -5.92
CA LEU A 208 3.94 -16.27 -7.37
C LEU A 208 3.53 -14.88 -7.91
N LEU A 209 4.46 -14.23 -8.58
CA LEU A 209 4.27 -12.93 -9.21
C LEU A 209 4.25 -13.10 -10.73
N LEU A 210 3.10 -12.93 -11.35
CA LEU A 210 2.96 -12.93 -12.79
C LEU A 210 3.38 -11.57 -13.36
N PHE A 211 4.20 -11.60 -14.39
CA PHE A 211 4.50 -10.45 -15.24
C PHE A 211 3.94 -10.72 -16.64
N ALA A 212 3.20 -9.75 -17.17
CA ALA A 212 2.51 -9.87 -18.45
C ALA A 212 2.69 -8.64 -19.32
N GLY A 213 2.74 -8.86 -20.62
CA GLY A 213 2.73 -7.81 -21.64
C GLY A 213 2.11 -8.36 -22.94
N PRO A 214 1.82 -7.49 -23.94
CA PRO A 214 1.32 -7.93 -25.22
C PRO A 214 2.34 -8.84 -25.92
N ALA A 215 1.85 -9.73 -26.78
CA ALA A 215 2.73 -10.62 -27.55
C ALA A 215 3.40 -9.90 -28.72
N GLU A 216 2.75 -8.87 -29.25
CA GLU A 216 3.16 -8.03 -30.38
C GLU A 216 2.70 -6.58 -30.14
#